data_737614f5828f7929c3b97b593ccecf7c
#
_entry.id   737614f5828f7929c3b97b593ccecf7c
#
_cell.length_a   1.000
_cell.length_b   1.000
_cell.length_c   1.000
_cell.angle_alpha   90.00
_cell.angle_beta   90.00
_cell.angle_gamma   90.00
#
_symmetry.space_group_name_H-M   'P 1'
#
loop_
_entity.id
_entity.type
_entity.pdbx_description
1 polymer ?
#
loop_
_entity_poly.entity_id
_entity_poly.type
_entity_poly.pdbx_seq_one_letter_code
_entity_poly.pdbx_strand_id
1 'polypeptide(L)'
;MRSARRPHARAGRAAVVLAVTASLVALGAPAQAETGSGWFQAQLDDVVIGAAGAPGKAKPLYVYAQDAVNPRVVVDLTGLLGVASAEFPAWCATSGTQVTCPLPPDVDPDSSLQIGSIPVLFRPLAGASGGDSATVSYRAVADNADPFVATATVSVGDGADLVNLGGGRVDTAAVGDLLSAPIRLTNVGNRTSRGVRITFTLSSGLTPSTWSNCWYAPLTGHRTSVVCDLNGRVRPGATMEVSGGFGFEIGGSAYAGESLDQFVEPLTGAAALPTQLGYQRREGGTKLRLRPSRTTSAAARVLTPEIDPGDNWASFYVDNVPNSLDLAALAEPVVGPVGGSTILRAGVRNIGAGDLDDFRSGAGEVAPFYVRVPSGVTVESVPDRCVALYESEDGWYSGEPQPGASWYRCAVPSSVFAAGETYQVDFGVRITSVGGAAGAVSLNMPGPYPSWWDDDRDNDEVAVVVQIQS
;
A
#
# COMPACT_ATOMS: atom_id res chain seq x y z
N MET A 1 -3.85 35.24 55.34
CA MET A 1 -4.58 34.09 54.78
C MET A 1 -3.82 33.66 53.51
N ARG A 2 -3.20 32.47 53.56
CA ARG A 2 -2.27 31.96 52.51
C ARG A 2 -3.08 31.14 51.49
N SER A 3 -3.04 31.59 50.22
CA SER A 3 -3.60 30.86 49.07
C SER A 3 -2.63 29.81 48.59
N ALA A 4 -3.06 28.54 48.64
CA ALA A 4 -2.30 27.39 48.14
C ALA A 4 -2.56 27.23 46.65
N ARG A 5 -1.54 27.35 45.80
CA ARG A 5 -1.55 27.00 44.37
C ARG A 5 -1.39 25.48 44.24
N ARG A 6 -2.35 24.82 43.59
CA ARG A 6 -2.25 23.42 43.13
C ARG A 6 -1.46 23.36 41.82
N PRO A 7 -0.56 22.41 41.63
CA PRO A 7 0.10 22.19 40.36
C PRO A 7 -0.81 21.42 39.39
N HIS A 8 -0.97 21.94 38.17
CA HIS A 8 -1.60 21.22 37.07
C HIS A 8 -0.64 20.14 36.56
N ALA A 9 -1.05 18.88 36.73
CA ALA A 9 -0.41 17.75 36.05
C ALA A 9 -0.75 17.82 34.55
N ARG A 10 0.25 18.03 33.71
CA ARG A 10 0.14 17.88 32.26
C ARG A 10 0.14 16.36 31.95
N ALA A 11 -1.02 15.84 31.58
CA ALA A 11 -1.10 14.52 30.97
C ALA A 11 -0.44 14.56 29.58
N GLY A 12 0.73 13.97 29.49
CA GLY A 12 1.42 13.74 28.21
C GLY A 12 0.61 12.70 27.40
N ARG A 13 0.07 13.11 26.27
CA ARG A 13 -0.47 12.20 25.26
C ARG A 13 0.74 11.52 24.59
N ALA A 14 0.97 10.27 24.94
CA ALA A 14 1.83 9.39 24.16
C ALA A 14 1.08 9.05 22.86
N ALA A 15 1.43 9.72 21.78
CA ALA A 15 1.07 9.29 20.45
C ALA A 15 1.95 8.06 20.14
N VAL A 16 1.36 6.88 20.14
CA VAL A 16 1.98 5.68 19.56
C VAL A 16 1.93 5.86 18.05
N VAL A 17 3.00 6.41 17.50
CA VAL A 17 3.25 6.35 16.07
C VAL A 17 3.74 4.92 15.78
N LEU A 18 2.86 4.09 15.26
CA LEU A 18 3.24 2.86 14.57
C LEU A 18 3.99 3.27 13.29
N ALA A 19 5.30 3.41 13.42
CA ALA A 19 6.18 3.41 12.27
C ALA A 19 6.20 1.99 11.71
N VAL A 20 5.37 1.73 10.71
CA VAL A 20 5.60 0.64 9.77
C VAL A 20 6.86 1.06 9.00
N THR A 21 8.01 0.70 9.52
CA THR A 21 9.24 0.71 8.74
C THR A 21 9.11 -0.40 7.70
N ALA A 22 8.51 -0.07 6.55
CA ALA A 22 8.86 -0.78 5.34
C ALA A 22 10.38 -0.60 5.22
N SER A 23 11.12 -1.65 5.51
CA SER A 23 12.54 -1.74 5.16
C SER A 23 12.59 -1.73 3.64
N LEU A 24 12.55 -0.54 3.05
CA LEU A 24 13.11 -0.30 1.74
C LEU A 24 14.59 -0.67 1.90
N VAL A 25 14.91 -1.93 1.62
CA VAL A 25 16.25 -2.29 1.23
C VAL A 25 16.53 -1.37 0.04
N ALA A 26 17.35 -0.35 0.27
CA ALA A 26 17.93 0.40 -0.81
C ALA A 26 18.61 -0.66 -1.68
N LEU A 27 17.98 -1.02 -2.79
CA LEU A 27 18.63 -1.74 -3.88
C LEU A 27 19.74 -0.77 -4.32
N GLY A 28 20.93 -0.95 -3.74
CA GLY A 28 22.13 -0.33 -4.27
C GLY A 28 22.12 -0.68 -5.75
N ALA A 29 22.13 0.35 -6.62
CA ALA A 29 22.25 0.14 -8.05
C ALA A 29 23.39 -0.84 -8.24
N PRO A 30 23.19 -1.97 -8.93
CA PRO A 30 24.28 -2.88 -9.19
C PRO A 30 25.34 -2.09 -9.95
N ALA A 31 26.58 -2.12 -9.46
CA ALA A 31 27.73 -1.71 -10.26
C ALA A 31 27.54 -2.34 -11.64
N GLN A 32 27.69 -1.55 -12.71
CA GLN A 32 27.43 -1.97 -14.09
C GLN A 32 28.05 -3.35 -14.31
N ALA A 33 27.18 -4.36 -14.39
CA ALA A 33 27.59 -5.71 -14.68
C ALA A 33 28.16 -5.70 -16.10
N GLU A 34 29.38 -6.25 -16.27
CA GLU A 34 29.91 -6.56 -17.58
C GLU A 34 28.88 -7.37 -18.36
N THR A 35 28.68 -7.05 -19.63
CA THR A 35 27.71 -7.69 -20.52
C THR A 35 27.93 -9.21 -20.53
N GLY A 36 27.05 -9.95 -19.82
CA GLY A 36 27.08 -11.41 -19.72
C GLY A 36 27.00 -12.03 -18.32
N SER A 37 26.97 -11.25 -17.23
CA SER A 37 26.76 -11.78 -15.88
C SER A 37 25.25 -11.83 -15.56
N GLY A 38 24.72 -13.04 -15.32
CA GLY A 38 23.37 -13.19 -14.81
C GLY A 38 23.25 -12.65 -13.36
N TRP A 39 22.02 -12.44 -12.92
CA TRP A 39 21.73 -12.03 -11.56
C TRP A 39 20.73 -12.99 -10.93
N PHE A 40 20.97 -13.42 -9.69
CA PHE A 40 20.08 -14.31 -8.97
C PHE A 40 20.06 -14.01 -7.48
N GLN A 41 18.87 -13.76 -6.93
CA GLN A 41 18.67 -13.52 -5.50
C GLN A 41 17.51 -14.35 -4.95
N ALA A 42 17.52 -14.54 -3.63
CA ALA A 42 16.42 -15.14 -2.88
C ALA A 42 16.13 -14.30 -1.65
N GLN A 43 14.85 -14.29 -1.21
CA GLN A 43 14.42 -13.58 -0.03
C GLN A 43 13.43 -14.45 0.77
N LEU A 44 13.76 -14.68 2.02
CA LEU A 44 12.86 -15.25 3.03
C LEU A 44 12.74 -14.25 4.18
N ASP A 45 11.52 -13.81 4.43
CA ASP A 45 11.24 -12.93 5.57
C ASP A 45 11.32 -13.72 6.89
N ASP A 46 11.56 -13.02 8.00
CA ASP A 46 11.48 -13.60 9.32
C ASP A 46 10.11 -14.26 9.56
N VAL A 47 10.11 -15.38 10.27
CA VAL A 47 8.94 -16.23 10.45
C VAL A 47 8.62 -16.33 11.94
N VAL A 48 7.39 -16.04 12.33
CA VAL A 48 6.88 -16.34 13.66
C VAL A 48 5.97 -17.56 13.57
N ILE A 49 6.28 -18.63 14.29
CA ILE A 49 5.46 -19.85 14.37
C ILE A 49 4.89 -20.01 15.78
N GLY A 50 3.74 -20.67 15.90
CA GLY A 50 3.19 -21.01 17.21
C GLY A 50 4.08 -22.03 17.94
N ALA A 51 4.03 -22.06 19.29
CA ALA A 51 4.72 -23.03 20.11
C ALA A 51 4.23 -24.47 19.85
N ALA A 52 4.85 -25.46 20.52
CA ALA A 52 4.52 -26.88 20.38
C ALA A 52 3.00 -27.15 20.34
N GLY A 53 2.56 -27.90 19.32
CA GLY A 53 1.16 -28.18 19.05
C GLY A 53 0.49 -27.24 18.04
N ALA A 54 1.17 -26.20 17.56
CA ALA A 54 0.70 -25.40 16.42
C ALA A 54 0.77 -26.23 15.11
N PRO A 55 -0.12 -25.95 14.14
CA PRO A 55 -0.18 -26.70 12.87
C PRO A 55 1.01 -26.44 11.95
N GLY A 56 1.78 -25.39 12.20
CA GLY A 56 2.84 -24.89 11.34
C GLY A 56 2.37 -23.74 10.45
N LYS A 57 3.33 -23.02 9.90
CA LYS A 57 3.14 -21.80 9.10
C LYS A 57 3.88 -21.87 7.79
N ALA A 58 3.16 -21.63 6.69
CA ALA A 58 3.77 -21.53 5.38
C ALA A 58 4.28 -20.10 5.14
N LYS A 59 5.50 -19.96 4.65
CA LYS A 59 6.08 -18.70 4.16
C LYS A 59 6.73 -18.93 2.80
N PRO A 60 6.56 -18.01 1.85
CA PRO A 60 7.26 -18.10 0.58
C PRO A 60 8.73 -17.69 0.74
N LEU A 61 9.62 -18.48 0.17
CA LEU A 61 10.97 -18.07 -0.16
C LEU A 61 10.94 -17.53 -1.59
N TYR A 62 10.93 -16.22 -1.75
CA TYR A 62 10.90 -15.57 -3.05
C TYR A 62 12.23 -15.74 -3.78
N VAL A 63 12.17 -15.87 -5.09
CA VAL A 63 13.34 -15.95 -5.96
C VAL A 63 13.21 -14.97 -7.11
N TYR A 64 14.30 -14.33 -7.44
CA TYR A 64 14.41 -13.33 -8.49
C TYR A 64 15.63 -13.66 -9.35
N ALA A 65 15.44 -13.89 -10.64
CA ALA A 65 16.50 -14.23 -11.56
C ALA A 65 16.41 -13.39 -12.83
N GLN A 66 17.56 -13.01 -13.37
CA GLN A 66 17.70 -12.38 -14.67
C GLN A 66 18.94 -12.96 -15.36
N ASP A 67 18.76 -13.51 -16.54
CA ASP A 67 19.82 -14.12 -17.34
C ASP A 67 20.67 -15.17 -16.57
N ALA A 68 20.12 -15.76 -15.50
CA ALA A 68 20.81 -16.70 -14.63
C ALA A 68 20.86 -18.11 -15.25
N VAL A 69 22.05 -18.73 -15.26
CA VAL A 69 22.25 -20.07 -15.79
C VAL A 69 22.21 -21.10 -14.65
N ASN A 70 21.35 -22.11 -14.76
CA ASN A 70 21.13 -23.15 -13.75
C ASN A 70 20.88 -22.59 -12.32
N PRO A 71 19.95 -21.63 -12.16
CA PRO A 71 19.71 -21.02 -10.87
C PRO A 71 19.10 -22.01 -9.88
N ARG A 72 19.60 -22.00 -8.65
CA ARG A 72 19.12 -22.86 -7.55
C ARG A 72 19.30 -22.19 -6.19
N VAL A 73 18.35 -22.38 -5.29
CA VAL A 73 18.49 -21.97 -3.88
C VAL A 73 18.94 -23.15 -3.05
N VAL A 74 19.97 -22.96 -2.23
CA VAL A 74 20.44 -23.94 -1.25
C VAL A 74 20.13 -23.40 0.14
N VAL A 75 19.31 -24.12 0.91
CA VAL A 75 18.87 -23.78 2.27
C VAL A 75 19.55 -24.71 3.27
N ASP A 76 20.18 -24.16 4.30
CA ASP A 76 20.78 -24.91 5.41
C ASP A 76 19.87 -24.82 6.65
N LEU A 77 19.35 -25.94 7.06
CA LEU A 77 18.43 -26.12 8.19
C LEU A 77 19.12 -26.43 9.52
N THR A 78 20.46 -26.46 9.54
CA THR A 78 21.22 -26.80 10.74
C THR A 78 20.85 -25.90 11.92
N GLY A 79 20.65 -24.62 11.67
CA GLY A 79 20.27 -23.66 12.71
C GLY A 79 18.85 -23.84 13.27
N LEU A 80 17.96 -24.59 12.60
CA LEU A 80 16.61 -24.89 13.08
C LEU A 80 16.55 -26.03 14.09
N LEU A 81 17.63 -26.81 14.23
CA LEU A 81 17.65 -28.00 15.10
C LEU A 81 17.28 -27.65 16.55
N GLY A 82 16.33 -28.39 17.12
CA GLY A 82 15.80 -28.15 18.47
C GLY A 82 14.62 -27.19 18.57
N VAL A 83 14.37 -26.34 17.58
CA VAL A 83 13.29 -25.34 17.58
C VAL A 83 12.20 -25.65 16.57
N ALA A 84 12.57 -25.83 15.31
CA ALA A 84 11.62 -26.01 14.22
C ALA A 84 12.11 -27.03 13.18
N SER A 85 11.19 -27.51 12.37
CA SER A 85 11.46 -28.20 11.10
C SER A 85 10.91 -27.36 9.94
N ALA A 86 11.47 -27.55 8.74
CA ALA A 86 10.98 -26.93 7.52
C ALA A 86 10.71 -28.02 6.47
N GLU A 87 9.53 -27.95 5.84
CA GLU A 87 9.12 -28.83 4.75
C GLU A 87 9.10 -28.04 3.44
N PHE A 88 9.72 -28.61 2.41
CA PHE A 88 9.83 -28.03 1.07
C PHE A 88 9.03 -28.82 0.05
N PRO A 89 8.68 -28.23 -1.12
CA PRO A 89 8.03 -28.94 -2.20
C PRO A 89 8.83 -30.17 -2.66
N ALA A 90 8.13 -31.19 -3.19
CA ALA A 90 8.73 -32.45 -3.61
C ALA A 90 9.75 -32.31 -4.78
N TRP A 91 9.75 -31.21 -5.49
CA TRP A 91 10.74 -30.90 -6.54
C TRP A 91 12.06 -30.33 -5.98
N CYS A 92 12.13 -30.06 -4.69
CA CYS A 92 13.39 -29.74 -3.99
C CYS A 92 14.07 -31.03 -3.53
N ALA A 93 15.40 -31.10 -3.67
CA ALA A 93 16.21 -32.24 -3.22
C ALA A 93 16.75 -31.99 -1.81
N THR A 94 16.58 -32.95 -0.89
CA THR A 94 17.08 -32.86 0.48
C THR A 94 18.27 -33.83 0.68
N SER A 95 19.35 -33.32 1.28
CA SER A 95 20.54 -34.09 1.65
C SER A 95 20.99 -33.67 3.07
N GLY A 96 20.69 -34.49 4.08
CA GLY A 96 20.95 -34.15 5.48
C GLY A 96 20.16 -32.91 5.90
N THR A 97 20.85 -31.87 6.35
CA THR A 97 20.25 -30.58 6.75
C THR A 97 20.20 -29.56 5.58
N GLN A 98 20.66 -29.92 4.40
CA GLN A 98 20.61 -29.04 3.24
C GLN A 98 19.47 -29.43 2.30
N VAL A 99 18.76 -28.38 1.81
CA VAL A 99 17.73 -28.49 0.79
C VAL A 99 18.15 -27.66 -0.41
N THR A 100 18.10 -28.27 -1.59
CA THR A 100 18.39 -27.58 -2.86
C THR A 100 17.14 -27.54 -3.72
N CYS A 101 16.70 -26.36 -4.07
CA CYS A 101 15.55 -26.11 -4.92
C CYS A 101 16.01 -25.45 -6.24
N PRO A 102 15.65 -25.99 -7.42
CA PRO A 102 15.75 -25.23 -8.68
C PRO A 102 14.75 -24.08 -8.68
N LEU A 103 14.68 -23.29 -9.74
CA LEU A 103 13.56 -22.34 -9.90
C LEU A 103 12.22 -23.08 -9.85
N PRO A 104 11.16 -22.42 -9.29
CA PRO A 104 9.81 -22.95 -9.34
C PRO A 104 9.38 -23.27 -10.78
N PRO A 105 8.63 -24.37 -11.00
CA PRO A 105 8.28 -24.82 -12.35
C PRO A 105 7.28 -23.91 -13.07
N ASP A 106 6.65 -22.99 -12.36
CA ASP A 106 5.72 -21.99 -12.88
C ASP A 106 6.37 -20.65 -13.26
N VAL A 107 7.70 -20.52 -13.06
CA VAL A 107 8.44 -19.34 -13.51
C VAL A 107 8.58 -19.40 -15.03
N ASP A 108 8.18 -18.31 -15.70
CA ASP A 108 8.33 -18.17 -17.15
C ASP A 108 9.83 -18.05 -17.53
N PRO A 109 10.41 -19.04 -18.23
CA PRO A 109 11.82 -19.02 -18.58
C PRO A 109 12.19 -17.94 -19.62
N ASP A 110 11.18 -17.45 -20.38
CA ASP A 110 11.39 -16.46 -21.45
C ASP A 110 11.24 -15.01 -20.93
N SER A 111 10.87 -14.85 -19.65
CA SER A 111 10.79 -13.53 -19.02
C SER A 111 12.18 -12.97 -18.73
N SER A 112 12.43 -11.71 -19.09
CA SER A 112 13.68 -11.01 -18.78
C SER A 112 13.93 -10.89 -17.27
N LEU A 113 12.87 -10.84 -16.46
CA LEU A 113 12.93 -10.93 -15.01
C LEU A 113 12.04 -12.10 -14.55
N GLN A 114 12.66 -13.16 -14.08
CA GLN A 114 11.99 -14.34 -13.57
C GLN A 114 11.73 -14.17 -12.08
N ILE A 115 10.45 -14.17 -11.68
CA ILE A 115 10.01 -14.05 -10.29
C ILE A 115 9.23 -15.29 -9.92
N GLY A 116 9.62 -15.94 -8.84
CA GLY A 116 8.92 -17.11 -8.34
C GLY A 116 8.93 -17.19 -6.82
N SER A 117 8.24 -18.20 -6.28
CA SER A 117 8.25 -18.48 -4.85
C SER A 117 8.29 -19.99 -4.57
N ILE A 118 9.10 -20.36 -3.58
CA ILE A 118 9.22 -21.70 -3.04
C ILE A 118 8.43 -21.72 -1.73
N PRO A 119 7.28 -22.41 -1.65
CA PRO A 119 6.52 -22.48 -0.40
C PRO A 119 7.27 -23.34 0.62
N VAL A 120 7.61 -22.74 1.77
CA VAL A 120 8.27 -23.44 2.90
C VAL A 120 7.31 -23.51 4.06
N LEU A 121 7.05 -24.72 4.58
CA LEU A 121 6.19 -24.93 5.75
C LEU A 121 7.05 -25.16 7.00
N PHE A 122 7.09 -24.18 7.88
CA PHE A 122 7.77 -24.28 9.17
C PHE A 122 6.84 -24.88 10.24
N ARG A 123 7.34 -25.86 10.99
CA ARG A 123 6.60 -26.47 12.10
C ARG A 123 7.42 -26.43 13.39
N PRO A 124 6.81 -26.08 14.54
CA PRO A 124 7.51 -26.19 15.83
C PRO A 124 7.83 -27.64 16.16
N LEU A 125 8.98 -27.89 16.75
CA LEU A 125 9.28 -29.19 17.36
C LEU A 125 8.54 -29.37 18.69
N ALA A 126 8.44 -30.60 19.17
CA ALA A 126 7.65 -30.92 20.35
C ALA A 126 8.12 -30.22 21.65
N GLY A 127 9.38 -29.78 21.71
CA GLY A 127 9.92 -29.02 22.85
C GLY A 127 9.93 -27.51 22.66
N ALA A 128 9.50 -27.01 21.51
CA ALA A 128 9.56 -25.58 21.20
C ALA A 128 8.57 -24.77 22.05
N SER A 129 9.05 -23.73 22.68
CA SER A 129 8.34 -22.87 23.62
C SER A 129 8.35 -21.41 23.19
N GLY A 130 7.36 -20.64 23.63
CA GLY A 130 7.34 -19.20 23.36
C GLY A 130 8.61 -18.51 23.83
N GLY A 131 9.24 -17.75 22.94
CA GLY A 131 10.53 -17.09 23.15
C GLY A 131 11.72 -17.82 22.54
N ASP A 132 11.59 -19.09 22.13
CA ASP A 132 12.64 -19.78 21.37
C ASP A 132 12.83 -19.14 20.03
N SER A 133 14.06 -19.19 19.52
CA SER A 133 14.43 -18.63 18.23
C SER A 133 15.53 -19.45 17.55
N ALA A 134 15.50 -19.49 16.24
CA ALA A 134 16.44 -20.21 15.40
C ALA A 134 16.72 -19.41 14.12
N THR A 135 17.83 -19.74 13.43
CA THR A 135 18.20 -19.09 12.19
C THR A 135 18.27 -20.11 11.06
N VAL A 136 17.66 -19.81 9.93
CA VAL A 136 17.82 -20.52 8.68
C VAL A 136 18.74 -19.71 7.75
N SER A 137 19.76 -20.37 7.20
CA SER A 137 20.66 -19.75 6.24
C SER A 137 20.30 -20.23 4.83
N TYR A 138 20.39 -19.35 3.84
CA TYR A 138 20.13 -19.72 2.46
C TYR A 138 21.04 -18.95 1.50
N ARG A 139 21.27 -19.54 0.34
CA ARG A 139 22.04 -18.93 -0.73
C ARG A 139 21.39 -19.17 -2.08
N ALA A 140 21.32 -18.14 -2.90
CA ALA A 140 20.98 -18.21 -4.31
C ALA A 140 22.27 -18.39 -5.10
N VAL A 141 22.32 -19.38 -5.99
CA VAL A 141 23.50 -19.77 -6.76
C VAL A 141 23.10 -19.97 -8.21
N ALA A 142 23.83 -19.36 -9.12
CA ALA A 142 23.76 -19.62 -10.57
C ALA A 142 25.18 -19.77 -11.13
N ASP A 143 25.31 -20.44 -12.29
CA ASP A 143 26.67 -20.75 -12.84
C ASP A 143 27.38 -19.50 -13.40
N ASN A 144 26.60 -18.42 -13.66
CA ASN A 144 27.09 -17.15 -14.23
C ASN A 144 26.76 -15.92 -13.35
N ALA A 145 26.49 -16.11 -12.06
CA ALA A 145 26.26 -15.03 -11.11
C ALA A 145 26.99 -15.26 -9.80
N ASP A 146 27.36 -14.19 -9.12
CA ASP A 146 27.91 -14.26 -7.78
C ASP A 146 26.87 -14.81 -6.80
N PRO A 147 27.25 -15.72 -5.87
CA PRO A 147 26.32 -16.27 -4.90
C PRO A 147 25.76 -15.18 -3.95
N PHE A 148 24.45 -15.08 -3.87
CA PHE A 148 23.79 -14.28 -2.85
C PHE A 148 23.57 -15.13 -1.59
N VAL A 149 23.96 -14.63 -0.41
CA VAL A 149 23.82 -15.32 0.87
C VAL A 149 23.04 -14.46 1.84
N ALA A 150 22.04 -15.05 2.50
CA ALA A 150 21.24 -14.39 3.52
C ALA A 150 20.74 -15.37 4.59
N THR A 151 20.12 -14.82 5.62
CA THR A 151 19.53 -15.56 6.73
C THR A 151 18.14 -15.01 7.04
N ALA A 152 17.28 -15.86 7.61
CA ALA A 152 16.01 -15.45 8.20
C ALA A 152 15.90 -16.04 9.61
N THR A 153 15.19 -15.34 10.49
CA THR A 153 14.92 -15.78 11.87
C THR A 153 13.59 -16.53 11.91
N VAL A 154 13.57 -17.68 12.59
CA VAL A 154 12.36 -18.40 12.95
C VAL A 154 12.14 -18.25 14.44
N SER A 155 11.15 -17.47 14.86
CA SER A 155 10.79 -17.22 16.25
C SER A 155 9.56 -18.02 16.64
N VAL A 156 9.49 -18.44 17.91
CA VAL A 156 8.35 -19.18 18.46
C VAL A 156 7.53 -18.28 19.37
N GLY A 157 6.24 -18.11 19.05
CA GLY A 157 5.27 -17.37 19.85
C GLY A 157 4.32 -18.29 20.62
N ASP A 158 3.77 -17.84 21.76
CA ASP A 158 2.71 -18.54 22.49
C ASP A 158 1.40 -17.72 22.40
N GLY A 159 0.59 -17.99 21.41
CA GLY A 159 -0.58 -17.17 21.11
C GLY A 159 -1.48 -17.73 20.02
N ALA A 160 -2.50 -16.96 19.66
CA ALA A 160 -3.21 -17.10 18.40
C ALA A 160 -2.35 -16.48 17.28
N ASP A 161 -2.53 -16.99 16.08
CA ASP A 161 -1.90 -16.50 14.85
C ASP A 161 -2.93 -16.58 13.74
N LEU A 162 -3.58 -15.46 13.44
CA LEU A 162 -4.68 -15.40 12.49
C LEU A 162 -4.19 -14.98 11.11
N VAL A 163 -3.93 -15.95 10.25
CA VAL A 163 -3.60 -15.68 8.85
C VAL A 163 -4.86 -15.35 8.07
N ASN A 164 -4.87 -14.21 7.39
CA ASN A 164 -5.94 -13.84 6.47
C ASN A 164 -5.74 -14.54 5.12
N LEU A 165 -6.70 -15.40 4.77
CA LEU A 165 -6.76 -16.11 3.50
C LEU A 165 -7.86 -15.54 2.57
N GLY A 166 -8.41 -14.38 2.94
CA GLY A 166 -9.37 -13.63 2.15
C GLY A 166 -8.70 -12.96 0.95
N GLY A 167 -9.35 -11.93 0.46
CA GLY A 167 -8.88 -11.22 -0.72
C GLY A 167 -9.41 -11.83 -2.02
N GLY A 168 -8.92 -11.32 -3.12
CA GLY A 168 -9.35 -11.74 -4.44
C GLY A 168 -9.37 -10.59 -5.43
N ARG A 169 -9.95 -10.85 -6.60
CA ARG A 169 -9.97 -9.90 -7.70
C ARG A 169 -11.23 -10.07 -8.53
N VAL A 170 -11.76 -8.97 -9.01
CA VAL A 170 -12.80 -8.92 -10.06
C VAL A 170 -12.23 -8.06 -11.19
N ASP A 171 -12.20 -8.62 -12.40
CA ASP A 171 -11.60 -7.97 -13.56
C ASP A 171 -12.39 -6.73 -14.00
N THR A 172 -13.73 -6.76 -13.86
CA THR A 172 -14.60 -5.65 -14.27
C THR A 172 -15.86 -5.60 -13.42
N ALA A 173 -16.25 -4.41 -12.99
CA ALA A 173 -17.53 -4.13 -12.31
C ALA A 173 -18.10 -2.81 -12.78
N ALA A 174 -19.43 -2.67 -12.79
CA ALA A 174 -20.12 -1.44 -13.15
C ALA A 174 -20.50 -0.62 -11.90
N VAL A 175 -20.66 0.69 -12.08
CA VAL A 175 -21.22 1.57 -11.04
C VAL A 175 -22.62 1.06 -10.64
N GLY A 176 -22.86 0.92 -9.34
CA GLY A 176 -24.08 0.35 -8.76
C GLY A 176 -24.03 -1.16 -8.54
N ASP A 177 -22.98 -1.86 -9.01
CA ASP A 177 -22.85 -3.29 -8.72
C ASP A 177 -22.63 -3.54 -7.23
N LEU A 178 -23.33 -4.55 -6.72
CA LEU A 178 -23.15 -5.06 -5.36
C LEU A 178 -22.20 -6.25 -5.38
N LEU A 179 -21.01 -6.07 -4.85
CA LEU A 179 -19.97 -7.07 -4.78
C LEU A 179 -19.78 -7.59 -3.35
N SER A 180 -19.03 -8.67 -3.21
CA SER A 180 -18.71 -9.24 -1.91
C SER A 180 -17.27 -9.75 -1.89
N ALA A 181 -16.44 -9.15 -1.04
CA ALA A 181 -15.08 -9.64 -0.79
C ALA A 181 -15.12 -10.89 0.10
N PRO A 182 -14.51 -12.01 -0.30
CA PRO A 182 -14.45 -13.19 0.53
C PRO A 182 -13.61 -12.92 1.80
N ILE A 183 -14.10 -13.44 2.91
CA ILE A 183 -13.37 -13.39 4.19
C ILE A 183 -13.12 -14.82 4.62
N ARG A 184 -11.88 -15.21 4.66
CA ARG A 184 -11.44 -16.52 5.09
C ARG A 184 -10.16 -16.36 5.92
N LEU A 185 -10.10 -17.02 7.07
CA LEU A 185 -8.95 -16.93 7.97
C LEU A 185 -8.66 -18.28 8.61
N THR A 186 -7.43 -18.50 8.99
CA THR A 186 -7.01 -19.71 9.72
C THR A 186 -6.18 -19.29 10.94
N ASN A 187 -6.24 -20.09 12.01
CA ASN A 187 -5.38 -19.90 13.16
C ASN A 187 -4.22 -20.90 13.09
N VAL A 188 -3.04 -20.41 12.78
CA VAL A 188 -1.80 -21.22 12.73
C VAL A 188 -0.99 -21.16 14.03
N GLY A 189 -1.45 -20.40 15.03
CA GLY A 189 -0.90 -20.37 16.39
C GLY A 189 -1.24 -21.62 17.21
N ASN A 190 -0.74 -21.67 18.44
CA ASN A 190 -0.98 -22.77 19.39
C ASN A 190 -2.15 -22.51 20.37
N ARG A 191 -2.74 -21.31 20.36
CA ARG A 191 -3.86 -20.92 21.23
C ARG A 191 -5.12 -20.61 20.42
N THR A 192 -6.27 -20.78 21.07
CA THR A 192 -7.58 -20.46 20.48
C THR A 192 -7.88 -18.97 20.55
N SER A 193 -8.18 -18.31 19.43
CA SER A 193 -8.82 -17.01 19.44
C SER A 193 -10.29 -17.11 19.85
N ARG A 194 -10.77 -16.20 20.73
CA ARG A 194 -12.16 -16.17 21.24
C ARG A 194 -13.04 -15.12 20.57
N GLY A 195 -12.82 -14.84 19.38
CA GLY A 195 -13.46 -13.85 18.54
C GLY A 195 -12.43 -13.28 17.61
N VAL A 196 -12.93 -12.61 16.60
CA VAL A 196 -12.09 -11.98 15.58
C VAL A 196 -12.59 -10.56 15.39
N ARG A 197 -11.69 -9.60 15.41
CA ARG A 197 -11.92 -8.28 14.87
C ARG A 197 -11.43 -8.27 13.45
N ILE A 198 -12.25 -7.72 12.55
CA ILE A 198 -11.86 -7.49 11.17
C ILE A 198 -11.99 -6.00 10.89
N THR A 199 -10.91 -5.39 10.45
CA THR A 199 -10.89 -4.03 9.97
C THR A 199 -10.84 -4.04 8.45
N PHE A 200 -11.78 -3.35 7.82
CA PHE A 200 -11.79 -3.12 6.38
C PHE A 200 -11.44 -1.67 6.12
N THR A 201 -10.64 -1.44 5.09
CA THR A 201 -10.40 -0.11 4.53
C THR A 201 -10.80 -0.15 3.06
N LEU A 202 -11.76 0.67 2.71
CA LEU A 202 -12.31 0.77 1.36
C LEU A 202 -11.76 2.02 0.70
N SER A 203 -11.37 1.94 -0.56
CA SER A 203 -11.07 3.11 -1.40
C SER A 203 -12.31 4.00 -1.58
N SER A 204 -12.09 5.23 -2.03
CA SER A 204 -13.12 6.29 -2.10
C SER A 204 -14.33 5.92 -2.97
N GLY A 205 -14.11 5.13 -4.01
CA GLY A 205 -15.15 4.66 -4.92
C GLY A 205 -16.01 3.52 -4.39
N LEU A 206 -15.72 2.96 -3.21
CA LEU A 206 -16.45 1.83 -2.65
C LEU A 206 -17.34 2.23 -1.46
N THR A 207 -18.59 1.84 -1.48
CA THR A 207 -19.53 2.08 -0.39
C THR A 207 -19.84 0.78 0.37
N PRO A 208 -19.45 0.66 1.67
CA PRO A 208 -19.69 -0.58 2.42
C PRO A 208 -21.17 -0.80 2.73
N SER A 209 -21.62 -2.04 2.60
CA SER A 209 -22.94 -2.48 3.08
C SER A 209 -23.06 -2.30 4.60
N THR A 210 -24.28 -2.17 5.08
CA THR A 210 -24.54 -2.00 6.52
C THR A 210 -24.63 -3.35 7.24
N TRP A 211 -23.81 -3.52 8.30
CA TRP A 211 -23.77 -4.69 9.17
C TRP A 211 -23.99 -4.29 10.61
N SER A 212 -24.91 -4.94 11.32
CA SER A 212 -25.33 -4.56 12.67
C SER A 212 -24.28 -4.81 13.77
N ASN A 213 -23.22 -5.57 13.49
CA ASN A 213 -22.09 -5.81 14.39
C ASN A 213 -20.79 -5.13 13.92
N CYS A 214 -20.91 -4.11 13.06
CA CYS A 214 -19.81 -3.31 12.59
C CYS A 214 -19.96 -1.84 12.95
N TRP A 215 -18.85 -1.12 12.96
CA TRP A 215 -18.75 0.32 13.18
C TRP A 215 -18.00 0.94 12.00
N TYR A 216 -18.35 2.16 11.65
CA TYR A 216 -17.92 2.86 10.44
C TYR A 216 -17.30 4.19 10.81
N ALA A 217 -16.20 4.54 10.16
CA ALA A 217 -15.55 5.85 10.25
C ALA A 217 -15.09 6.31 8.86
N PRO A 218 -15.27 7.59 8.53
CA PRO A 218 -14.59 8.17 7.38
C PRO A 218 -13.09 8.25 7.68
N LEU A 219 -12.28 8.02 6.67
CA LEU A 219 -10.83 8.28 6.66
C LEU A 219 -10.54 9.48 5.76
N THR A 220 -9.31 9.97 5.80
CA THR A 220 -8.81 10.91 4.81
C THR A 220 -8.92 10.29 3.42
N GLY A 221 -9.08 11.13 2.38
CA GLY A 221 -9.21 10.65 1.02
C GLY A 221 -10.55 9.97 0.71
N HIS A 222 -11.65 10.42 1.34
CA HIS A 222 -13.00 9.84 1.19
C HIS A 222 -13.08 8.32 1.40
N ARG A 223 -11.99 7.69 1.83
CA ARG A 223 -11.96 6.27 2.18
C ARG A 223 -12.87 6.00 3.38
N THR A 224 -13.34 4.78 3.49
CA THR A 224 -14.15 4.34 4.63
C THR A 224 -13.46 3.20 5.37
N SER A 225 -13.33 3.34 6.68
CA SER A 225 -12.93 2.23 7.54
C SER A 225 -14.14 1.61 8.23
N VAL A 226 -14.17 0.27 8.26
CA VAL A 226 -15.22 -0.50 8.91
C VAL A 226 -14.58 -1.51 9.85
N VAL A 227 -14.94 -1.48 11.13
CA VAL A 227 -14.48 -2.44 12.13
C VAL A 227 -15.62 -3.35 12.54
N CYS A 228 -15.45 -4.65 12.43
CA CYS A 228 -16.46 -5.65 12.77
C CYS A 228 -15.94 -6.61 13.83
N ASP A 229 -16.65 -6.75 14.95
CA ASP A 229 -16.35 -7.73 15.98
C ASP A 229 -17.22 -8.98 15.76
N LEU A 230 -16.56 -10.10 15.47
CA LEU A 230 -17.21 -11.38 15.20
C LEU A 230 -16.97 -12.33 16.36
N ASN A 231 -18.07 -12.74 17.00
CA ASN A 231 -18.03 -13.77 18.03
C ASN A 231 -17.78 -15.15 17.42
N GLY A 232 -16.99 -15.95 18.07
CA GLY A 232 -16.67 -17.32 17.64
C GLY A 232 -15.38 -17.80 18.29
N ARG A 233 -15.03 -19.05 18.00
CA ARG A 233 -13.76 -19.62 18.45
C ARG A 233 -13.00 -20.10 17.24
N VAL A 234 -11.81 -19.57 17.03
CA VAL A 234 -10.89 -20.03 15.99
C VAL A 234 -9.80 -20.83 16.69
N ARG A 235 -9.93 -22.18 16.64
CA ARG A 235 -8.97 -23.09 17.27
C ARG A 235 -7.69 -23.20 16.44
N PRO A 236 -6.56 -23.59 17.02
CA PRO A 236 -5.39 -23.99 16.24
C PRO A 236 -5.75 -24.96 15.11
N GLY A 237 -5.28 -24.66 13.89
CA GLY A 237 -5.56 -25.41 12.67
C GLY A 237 -6.97 -25.23 12.10
N ALA A 238 -7.85 -24.49 12.76
CA ALA A 238 -9.19 -24.25 12.24
C ALA A 238 -9.22 -23.12 11.21
N THR A 239 -9.86 -23.36 10.08
CA THR A 239 -10.19 -22.35 9.09
C THR A 239 -11.64 -21.93 9.25
N MET A 240 -11.87 -20.62 9.26
CA MET A 240 -13.18 -19.99 9.37
C MET A 240 -13.44 -19.12 8.13
N GLU A 241 -14.71 -18.94 7.81
CA GLU A 241 -15.14 -18.05 6.74
C GLU A 241 -16.34 -17.20 7.20
N VAL A 242 -16.54 -16.06 6.56
CA VAL A 242 -17.76 -15.26 6.70
C VAL A 242 -18.68 -15.62 5.54
N SER A 243 -19.85 -16.17 5.87
CA SER A 243 -20.83 -16.55 4.86
C SER A 243 -21.31 -15.33 4.07
N GLY A 244 -21.13 -15.36 2.75
CA GLY A 244 -21.49 -14.29 1.84
C GLY A 244 -20.44 -13.15 1.77
N GLY A 245 -19.32 -13.26 2.50
CA GLY A 245 -18.25 -12.25 2.47
C GLY A 245 -18.65 -10.90 3.06
N PHE A 246 -17.86 -9.87 2.76
CA PHE A 246 -18.13 -8.47 3.11
C PHE A 246 -18.68 -7.73 1.89
N GLY A 247 -19.96 -7.32 1.97
CA GLY A 247 -20.65 -6.64 0.88
C GLY A 247 -20.27 -5.17 0.76
N PHE A 248 -20.16 -4.70 -0.48
CA PHE A 248 -19.97 -3.29 -0.82
C PHE A 248 -20.56 -2.99 -2.21
N GLU A 249 -20.83 -1.74 -2.48
CA GLU A 249 -21.34 -1.23 -3.75
C GLU A 249 -20.25 -0.43 -4.45
N ILE A 250 -20.19 -0.54 -5.78
CA ILE A 250 -19.37 0.32 -6.62
C ILE A 250 -20.05 1.68 -6.72
N GLY A 251 -19.50 2.68 -6.09
CA GLY A 251 -20.03 4.05 -6.05
C GLY A 251 -19.84 4.80 -7.37
N GLY A 252 -20.55 5.93 -7.50
CA GLY A 252 -20.52 6.76 -8.71
C GLY A 252 -19.15 7.39 -9.01
N SER A 253 -18.30 7.55 -8.00
CA SER A 253 -16.94 8.09 -8.14
C SER A 253 -15.86 7.02 -8.30
N ALA A 254 -16.23 5.75 -8.35
CA ALA A 254 -15.29 4.66 -8.58
C ALA A 254 -14.72 4.68 -9.99
N TYR A 255 -13.44 4.35 -10.14
CA TYR A 255 -12.82 4.08 -11.44
C TYR A 255 -11.75 2.99 -11.29
N ALA A 256 -11.07 2.59 -12.37
CA ALA A 256 -10.10 1.51 -12.38
C ALA A 256 -9.15 1.52 -11.16
N GLY A 257 -8.95 0.34 -10.54
CA GLY A 257 -8.04 0.19 -9.42
C GLY A 257 -8.66 0.36 -8.03
N GLU A 258 -9.96 0.13 -7.86
CA GLU A 258 -10.60 0.13 -6.53
C GLU A 258 -10.10 -1.03 -5.67
N SER A 259 -9.94 -0.78 -4.36
CA SER A 259 -9.47 -1.79 -3.41
C SER A 259 -10.23 -1.80 -2.10
N LEU A 260 -10.29 -2.98 -1.51
CA LEU A 260 -10.77 -3.22 -0.16
C LEU A 260 -9.72 -4.03 0.58
N ASP A 261 -9.05 -3.40 1.54
CA ASP A 261 -8.09 -4.07 2.41
C ASP A 261 -8.79 -4.67 3.63
N GLN A 262 -8.32 -5.85 4.04
CA GLN A 262 -8.84 -6.59 5.18
C GLN A 262 -7.70 -6.88 6.16
N PHE A 263 -7.87 -6.51 7.40
CA PHE A 263 -6.97 -6.86 8.50
C PHE A 263 -7.72 -7.66 9.56
N VAL A 264 -7.22 -8.82 9.94
CA VAL A 264 -7.83 -9.69 10.96
C VAL A 264 -6.98 -9.74 12.21
N GLU A 265 -7.60 -9.71 13.38
CA GLU A 265 -6.90 -9.84 14.65
C GLU A 265 -7.76 -10.60 15.69
N PRO A 266 -7.17 -11.27 16.69
CA PRO A 266 -7.92 -11.84 17.79
C PRO A 266 -8.66 -10.74 18.55
N LEU A 267 -9.94 -10.96 18.83
CA LEU A 267 -10.70 -10.06 19.68
C LEU A 267 -10.25 -10.26 21.14
N THR A 268 -9.37 -9.41 21.61
CA THR A 268 -8.86 -9.40 22.99
C THR A 268 -9.63 -8.41 23.84
N GLY A 269 -9.74 -8.68 25.14
CA GLY A 269 -10.38 -7.74 26.07
C GLY A 269 -9.63 -6.41 26.27
N ALA A 270 -8.39 -6.31 25.75
CA ALA A 270 -7.55 -5.12 25.82
C ALA A 270 -7.69 -4.23 24.57
N ALA A 271 -8.32 -4.72 23.49
CA ALA A 271 -8.53 -3.91 22.28
C ALA A 271 -9.45 -2.72 22.59
N ALA A 272 -9.07 -1.52 22.15
CA ALA A 272 -9.91 -0.34 22.30
C ALA A 272 -11.27 -0.56 21.61
N LEU A 273 -12.35 -0.13 22.26
CA LEU A 273 -13.66 -0.19 21.64
C LEU A 273 -13.68 0.73 20.41
N PRO A 274 -14.29 0.31 19.28
CA PRO A 274 -14.34 1.13 18.08
C PRO A 274 -14.91 2.53 18.31
N THR A 275 -15.88 2.65 19.22
CA THR A 275 -16.46 3.94 19.61
C THR A 275 -15.46 4.89 20.29
N GLN A 276 -14.45 4.37 20.98
CA GLN A 276 -13.36 5.17 21.56
C GLN A 276 -12.40 5.70 20.50
N LEU A 277 -12.39 5.10 19.32
CA LEU A 277 -11.61 5.50 18.15
C LEU A 277 -12.42 6.36 17.17
N GLY A 278 -13.63 6.81 17.54
CA GLY A 278 -14.48 7.67 16.72
C GLY A 278 -15.38 6.94 15.72
N TYR A 279 -15.40 5.62 15.71
CA TYR A 279 -16.29 4.85 14.85
C TYR A 279 -17.72 4.89 15.36
N GLN A 280 -18.68 4.89 14.44
CA GLN A 280 -20.12 4.92 14.72
C GLN A 280 -20.83 3.70 14.14
N ARG A 281 -21.87 3.23 14.82
CA ARG A 281 -22.75 2.20 14.25
C ARG A 281 -23.70 2.83 13.24
N ARG A 282 -24.02 2.04 12.19
CA ARG A 282 -25.14 2.35 11.30
C ARG A 282 -26.34 1.49 11.72
N GLU A 283 -27.53 2.05 11.63
CA GLU A 283 -28.77 1.32 11.92
C GLU A 283 -29.10 0.33 10.79
N GLY A 284 -29.70 -0.78 11.13
CA GLY A 284 -30.10 -1.82 10.18
C GLY A 284 -29.03 -2.86 9.87
N GLY A 285 -29.24 -3.59 8.80
CA GLY A 285 -28.35 -4.64 8.32
C GLY A 285 -28.41 -5.95 9.10
N THR A 286 -27.84 -6.99 8.51
CA THR A 286 -27.65 -8.31 9.10
C THR A 286 -26.33 -8.36 9.90
N LYS A 287 -26.08 -9.49 10.58
CA LYS A 287 -24.78 -9.71 11.27
C LYS A 287 -23.83 -10.47 10.37
N LEU A 288 -22.58 -10.00 10.28
CA LEU A 288 -21.49 -10.85 9.84
C LEU A 288 -21.25 -11.97 10.86
N ARG A 289 -21.09 -13.20 10.39
CA ARG A 289 -20.92 -14.37 11.25
C ARG A 289 -19.83 -15.27 10.73
N LEU A 290 -18.92 -15.65 11.62
CA LEU A 290 -17.93 -16.69 11.34
C LEU A 290 -18.60 -18.06 11.32
N ARG A 291 -18.27 -18.87 10.30
CA ARG A 291 -18.67 -20.27 10.16
C ARG A 291 -17.44 -21.14 9.95
N PRO A 292 -17.39 -22.38 10.47
CA PRO A 292 -16.29 -23.29 10.17
C PRO A 292 -16.26 -23.64 8.68
N SER A 293 -15.10 -23.52 8.07
CA SER A 293 -14.81 -24.11 6.77
C SER A 293 -14.41 -25.57 7.01
N ARG A 294 -15.32 -26.48 6.84
CA ARG A 294 -15.32 -27.96 6.79
C ARG A 294 -14.24 -28.80 7.52
N THR A 295 -13.38 -28.30 8.37
CA THR A 295 -12.40 -29.11 9.13
C THR A 295 -12.33 -28.71 10.60
N THR A 296 -12.41 -29.72 11.49
CA THR A 296 -12.44 -29.50 12.94
C THR A 296 -11.35 -30.29 13.65
N SER A 297 -10.63 -29.66 14.55
CA SER A 297 -9.91 -30.30 15.65
C SER A 297 -10.09 -29.52 16.95
N ALA A 298 -9.91 -30.17 18.10
CA ALA A 298 -10.29 -29.65 19.39
C ALA A 298 -9.08 -29.17 20.19
N ALA A 299 -9.14 -28.01 20.86
CA ALA A 299 -8.29 -27.67 21.99
C ALA A 299 -8.61 -26.36 22.73
N ALA A 300 -8.01 -26.10 23.76
CA ALA A 300 -7.91 -25.45 25.05
C ALA A 300 -8.24 -23.93 25.19
N ARG A 301 -8.31 -23.45 26.44
CA ARG A 301 -8.96 -22.22 26.89
C ARG A 301 -7.96 -21.20 27.42
N VAL A 302 -7.46 -20.26 26.63
CA VAL A 302 -6.88 -18.99 27.16
C VAL A 302 -7.04 -17.89 26.10
N LEU A 303 -7.30 -16.63 26.52
CA LEU A 303 -7.22 -15.45 25.65
C LEU A 303 -5.76 -15.13 25.45
N THR A 304 -5.33 -15.00 24.21
CA THR A 304 -3.93 -14.75 23.88
C THR A 304 -3.82 -13.70 22.79
N PRO A 305 -2.78 -12.86 22.84
CA PRO A 305 -2.52 -11.89 21.77
C PRO A 305 -2.17 -12.57 20.46
N GLU A 306 -2.26 -11.84 19.39
CA GLU A 306 -1.70 -12.16 18.09
C GLU A 306 -0.18 -12.26 18.18
N ILE A 307 0.41 -13.29 17.57
CA ILE A 307 1.87 -13.50 17.63
C ILE A 307 2.59 -13.02 16.36
N ASP A 308 1.90 -12.95 15.23
CA ASP A 308 2.45 -12.43 13.96
C ASP A 308 1.41 -11.61 13.17
N PRO A 309 1.31 -10.30 13.42
CA PRO A 309 0.35 -9.47 12.69
C PRO A 309 0.74 -9.23 11.21
N GLY A 310 1.90 -9.71 10.76
CA GLY A 310 2.40 -9.45 9.41
C GLY A 310 1.64 -10.16 8.30
N ASP A 311 0.90 -11.24 8.59
CA ASP A 311 0.10 -12.00 7.63
C ASP A 311 -1.42 -11.93 7.87
N ASN A 312 -1.82 -10.97 8.70
CA ASN A 312 -3.23 -10.67 8.98
C ASN A 312 -3.91 -9.90 7.85
N TRP A 313 -3.18 -9.48 6.82
CA TRP A 313 -3.66 -8.65 5.72
C TRP A 313 -4.08 -9.48 4.50
N ALA A 314 -5.14 -9.04 3.84
CA ALA A 314 -5.51 -9.46 2.50
C ALA A 314 -6.20 -8.31 1.78
N SER A 315 -6.08 -8.24 0.47
CA SER A 315 -6.72 -7.21 -0.34
C SER A 315 -7.65 -7.83 -1.39
N PHE A 316 -8.75 -7.16 -1.64
CA PHE A 316 -9.67 -7.45 -2.73
C PHE A 316 -9.64 -6.31 -3.71
N TYR A 317 -9.45 -6.60 -5.00
CA TYR A 317 -9.30 -5.60 -6.05
C TYR A 317 -10.47 -5.66 -7.03
N VAL A 318 -10.86 -4.49 -7.53
CA VAL A 318 -11.71 -4.32 -8.70
C VAL A 318 -10.85 -3.61 -9.74
N ASP A 319 -10.39 -4.33 -10.77
CA ASP A 319 -9.36 -3.81 -11.68
C ASP A 319 -9.88 -2.75 -12.64
N ASN A 320 -11.11 -2.94 -13.13
CA ASN A 320 -11.72 -2.03 -14.09
C ASN A 320 -13.15 -1.69 -13.67
N VAL A 321 -13.38 -0.40 -13.50
CA VAL A 321 -14.72 0.19 -13.47
C VAL A 321 -14.81 1.02 -14.75
N PRO A 322 -15.85 0.86 -15.60
CA PRO A 322 -16.00 1.63 -16.84
C PRO A 322 -16.46 3.06 -16.53
N ASN A 323 -15.65 3.78 -15.79
CA ASN A 323 -15.81 5.15 -15.38
C ASN A 323 -14.47 5.84 -15.62
N SER A 324 -14.48 7.08 -16.09
CA SER A 324 -13.27 7.80 -16.47
C SER A 324 -12.75 8.68 -15.34
N LEU A 325 -11.45 8.76 -15.22
CA LEU A 325 -10.76 9.90 -14.64
C LEU A 325 -10.26 10.77 -15.78
N ASP A 326 -10.60 12.05 -15.77
CA ASP A 326 -10.24 13.01 -16.81
C ASP A 326 -9.93 14.34 -16.11
N LEU A 327 -8.67 14.75 -16.16
CA LEU A 327 -8.18 15.98 -15.60
C LEU A 327 -7.89 16.97 -16.72
N ALA A 328 -8.42 18.17 -16.63
CA ALA A 328 -8.14 19.23 -17.60
C ALA A 328 -7.24 20.31 -17.01
N ALA A 329 -6.18 20.68 -17.72
CA ALA A 329 -5.34 21.81 -17.38
C ALA A 329 -6.09 23.14 -17.59
N LEU A 330 -5.93 24.08 -16.66
CA LEU A 330 -6.60 25.39 -16.71
C LEU A 330 -5.57 26.52 -16.67
N ALA A 331 -5.77 27.50 -17.58
CA ALA A 331 -5.03 28.76 -17.55
C ALA A 331 -5.88 29.92 -18.03
N GLU A 332 -5.61 31.11 -17.48
CA GLU A 332 -6.14 32.38 -17.99
C GLU A 332 -5.03 33.18 -18.69
N PRO A 333 -5.35 34.02 -19.69
CA PRO A 333 -4.37 34.92 -20.25
C PRO A 333 -3.79 35.86 -19.19
N VAL A 334 -2.49 36.12 -19.26
CA VAL A 334 -1.82 37.11 -18.42
C VAL A 334 -2.06 38.50 -19.06
N VAL A 335 -2.87 39.33 -18.43
CA VAL A 335 -3.32 40.61 -19.00
C VAL A 335 -2.73 41.78 -18.20
N GLY A 336 -2.08 42.74 -18.88
CA GLY A 336 -1.55 43.94 -18.20
C GLY A 336 -0.61 44.75 -19.09
N PRO A 337 -0.16 45.95 -18.66
CA PRO A 337 0.83 46.76 -19.38
C PRO A 337 2.26 46.20 -19.18
N VAL A 338 3.14 46.47 -20.15
CA VAL A 338 4.58 46.17 -19.97
C VAL A 338 5.14 46.98 -18.82
N GLY A 339 5.92 46.34 -17.91
CA GLY A 339 6.42 46.87 -16.67
C GLY A 339 5.44 46.79 -15.51
N GLY A 340 4.18 46.41 -15.76
CA GLY A 340 3.14 46.25 -14.73
C GLY A 340 3.14 44.88 -14.07
N SER A 341 2.69 44.84 -12.80
CA SER A 341 2.42 43.57 -12.08
C SER A 341 0.97 43.17 -12.27
N THR A 342 0.74 41.86 -12.41
CA THR A 342 -0.58 41.25 -12.63
C THR A 342 -0.58 39.83 -12.06
N ILE A 343 -1.60 39.03 -12.40
CA ILE A 343 -1.76 37.65 -11.97
C ILE A 343 -1.63 36.70 -13.14
N LEU A 344 -0.87 35.61 -12.97
CA LEU A 344 -0.93 34.41 -13.78
C LEU A 344 -1.74 33.38 -13.01
N ARG A 345 -2.94 33.04 -13.52
CA ARG A 345 -3.81 32.02 -12.93
C ARG A 345 -3.65 30.71 -13.66
N ALA A 346 -3.34 29.66 -12.88
CA ALA A 346 -3.13 28.30 -13.38
C ALA A 346 -3.85 27.28 -12.49
N GLY A 347 -4.21 26.14 -13.03
CA GLY A 347 -4.90 25.14 -12.25
C GLY A 347 -5.21 23.86 -12.99
N VAL A 348 -6.05 23.06 -12.34
CA VAL A 348 -6.55 21.76 -12.83
C VAL A 348 -8.02 21.61 -12.46
N ARG A 349 -8.76 20.89 -13.29
CA ARG A 349 -10.14 20.49 -13.03
C ARG A 349 -10.30 19.01 -13.31
N ASN A 350 -10.97 18.28 -12.41
CA ASN A 350 -11.43 16.93 -12.66
C ASN A 350 -12.76 17.01 -13.43
N ILE A 351 -12.76 16.70 -14.71
CA ILE A 351 -13.95 16.66 -15.57
C ILE A 351 -14.48 15.25 -15.78
N GLY A 352 -13.73 14.25 -15.32
CA GLY A 352 -14.15 12.86 -15.28
C GLY A 352 -15.20 12.58 -14.20
N ALA A 353 -15.71 11.36 -14.18
CA ALA A 353 -16.67 10.90 -13.20
C ALA A 353 -16.00 10.24 -11.97
N GLY A 354 -14.73 9.85 -12.07
CA GLY A 354 -13.95 9.25 -10.99
C GLY A 354 -13.31 10.28 -10.04
N ASP A 355 -13.16 9.91 -8.78
CA ASP A 355 -12.39 10.70 -7.81
C ASP A 355 -10.92 10.25 -7.82
N LEU A 356 -9.98 11.19 -7.95
CA LEU A 356 -8.56 10.92 -7.76
C LEU A 356 -8.18 11.10 -6.29
N ASP A 357 -7.62 10.08 -5.66
CA ASP A 357 -7.14 10.12 -4.27
C ASP A 357 -5.61 9.97 -4.15
N ASP A 358 -5.08 10.24 -2.96
CA ASP A 358 -3.65 10.18 -2.65
C ASP A 358 -3.06 8.75 -2.79
N PHE A 359 -3.86 7.72 -2.62
CA PHE A 359 -3.43 6.34 -2.80
C PHE A 359 -3.18 6.02 -4.28
N ARG A 360 -4.07 6.46 -5.17
CA ARG A 360 -3.99 6.21 -6.63
C ARG A 360 -3.00 7.12 -7.32
N SER A 361 -2.80 8.35 -6.82
CA SER A 361 -1.79 9.27 -7.37
C SER A 361 -0.35 8.82 -7.08
N GLY A 362 -0.15 7.80 -6.23
CA GLY A 362 1.11 7.10 -6.03
C GLY A 362 2.18 7.85 -5.21
N ALA A 363 1.90 9.03 -4.67
CA ALA A 363 2.93 9.84 -4.03
C ALA A 363 2.46 10.78 -2.91
N GLY A 364 1.27 10.65 -2.41
CA GLY A 364 0.74 11.56 -1.37
C GLY A 364 0.39 12.95 -1.87
N GLU A 365 0.56 13.24 -3.17
CA GLU A 365 0.10 14.46 -3.83
C GLU A 365 -0.95 14.12 -4.88
N VAL A 366 -2.09 14.77 -4.76
CA VAL A 366 -3.24 14.56 -5.65
C VAL A 366 -3.21 15.60 -6.76
N ALA A 367 -3.40 15.16 -8.01
CA ALA A 367 -3.47 16.00 -9.20
C ALA A 367 -2.34 17.06 -9.27
N PRO A 368 -1.05 16.67 -9.28
CA PRO A 368 0.01 17.62 -9.51
C PRO A 368 -0.10 18.22 -10.93
N PHE A 369 0.18 19.51 -11.04
CA PHE A 369 0.24 20.19 -12.32
C PHE A 369 1.47 21.09 -12.41
N TYR A 370 1.91 21.39 -13.64
CA TYR A 370 3.15 22.07 -13.94
C TYR A 370 2.86 23.36 -14.67
N VAL A 371 3.52 24.44 -14.26
CA VAL A 371 3.35 25.77 -14.85
C VAL A 371 4.67 26.20 -15.48
N ARG A 372 4.68 26.29 -16.81
CA ARG A 372 5.75 26.95 -17.56
C ARG A 372 5.42 28.43 -17.71
N VAL A 373 6.28 29.28 -17.17
CA VAL A 373 6.10 30.74 -17.23
C VAL A 373 6.33 31.23 -18.66
N PRO A 374 5.45 32.09 -19.23
CA PRO A 374 5.67 32.68 -20.57
C PRO A 374 6.96 33.48 -20.62
N SER A 375 7.64 33.48 -21.79
CA SER A 375 8.75 34.42 -22.02
C SER A 375 8.25 35.86 -21.93
N GLY A 376 9.02 36.71 -21.26
CA GLY A 376 8.62 38.10 -21.00
C GLY A 376 7.71 38.29 -19.81
N VAL A 377 7.58 37.25 -18.95
CA VAL A 377 6.93 37.32 -17.66
C VAL A 377 7.91 36.87 -16.58
N THR A 378 7.98 37.60 -15.47
CA THR A 378 8.77 37.21 -14.30
C THR A 378 7.84 37.00 -13.13
N VAL A 379 7.97 35.88 -12.44
CA VAL A 379 7.21 35.57 -11.22
C VAL A 379 7.79 36.40 -10.06
N GLU A 380 6.93 37.14 -9.37
CA GLU A 380 7.26 37.97 -8.20
C GLU A 380 6.82 37.30 -6.89
N SER A 381 5.73 36.52 -6.93
CA SER A 381 5.28 35.72 -5.78
C SER A 381 4.75 34.37 -6.23
N VAL A 382 5.03 33.35 -5.41
CA VAL A 382 4.69 31.93 -5.65
C VAL A 382 3.63 31.52 -4.65
N PRO A 383 2.54 30.84 -5.07
CA PRO A 383 1.53 30.29 -4.18
C PRO A 383 2.11 29.21 -3.23
N ASP A 384 1.56 29.09 -2.02
CA ASP A 384 2.06 28.19 -0.95
C ASP A 384 2.17 26.70 -1.36
N ARG A 385 1.39 26.27 -2.36
CA ARG A 385 1.36 24.88 -2.84
C ARG A 385 2.15 24.65 -4.12
N CYS A 386 2.97 25.61 -4.49
CA CYS A 386 3.82 25.54 -5.64
C CYS A 386 5.29 25.65 -5.25
N VAL A 387 6.13 24.86 -5.89
CA VAL A 387 7.58 24.88 -5.73
C VAL A 387 8.24 25.11 -7.08
N ALA A 388 9.41 25.74 -7.07
CA ALA A 388 10.19 25.91 -8.29
C ALA A 388 10.68 24.54 -8.80
N LEU A 389 10.71 24.36 -10.11
CA LEU A 389 11.17 23.14 -10.77
C LEU A 389 12.41 23.46 -11.61
N TYR A 390 13.44 22.65 -11.47
CA TYR A 390 14.72 22.83 -12.14
C TYR A 390 15.10 21.58 -12.93
N GLU A 391 15.69 21.79 -14.09
CA GLU A 391 16.28 20.74 -14.90
C GLU A 391 17.75 20.50 -14.48
N SER A 392 18.15 19.24 -14.39
CA SER A 392 19.53 18.80 -14.17
C SER A 392 19.91 17.71 -15.17
N GLU A 393 21.16 17.28 -15.19
CA GLU A 393 21.61 16.16 -16.02
C GLU A 393 20.89 14.83 -15.69
N ASP A 394 20.45 14.68 -14.43
CA ASP A 394 19.73 13.50 -13.94
C ASP A 394 18.20 13.62 -14.07
N GLY A 395 17.68 14.74 -14.61
CA GLY A 395 16.26 14.99 -14.78
C GLY A 395 15.76 16.20 -14.00
N TRP A 396 14.45 16.24 -13.73
CA TRP A 396 13.79 17.35 -13.05
C TRP A 396 13.75 17.14 -11.53
N TYR A 397 14.04 18.20 -10.76
CA TYR A 397 13.91 18.18 -9.32
C TYR A 397 13.16 19.40 -8.78
N SER A 398 12.44 19.22 -7.68
CA SER A 398 11.70 20.28 -6.98
C SER A 398 12.63 21.04 -6.02
N GLY A 399 12.59 22.36 -6.11
CA GLY A 399 13.27 23.27 -5.19
C GLY A 399 12.32 23.86 -4.15
N GLU A 400 12.74 24.96 -3.55
CA GLU A 400 11.91 25.73 -2.62
C GLU A 400 10.91 26.62 -3.37
N PRO A 401 9.81 27.09 -2.71
CA PRO A 401 8.92 28.10 -3.27
C PRO A 401 9.65 29.42 -3.44
N GLN A 402 10.20 29.70 -4.63
CA GLN A 402 10.94 30.94 -4.88
C GLN A 402 10.57 31.59 -6.19
N PRO A 403 10.48 32.95 -6.24
CA PRO A 403 10.24 33.70 -7.46
C PRO A 403 11.35 33.52 -8.50
N GLY A 404 11.04 33.81 -9.77
CA GLY A 404 11.99 33.90 -10.86
C GLY A 404 12.32 32.59 -11.58
N ALA A 405 11.79 31.44 -11.16
CA ALA A 405 11.93 30.21 -11.92
C ALA A 405 11.09 30.23 -13.20
N SER A 406 11.50 29.46 -14.21
CA SER A 406 10.75 29.28 -15.46
C SER A 406 9.70 28.20 -15.40
N TRP A 407 9.81 27.29 -14.42
CA TRP A 407 8.86 26.19 -14.19
C TRP A 407 8.49 26.10 -12.72
N TYR A 408 7.24 25.74 -12.48
CA TYR A 408 6.72 25.44 -11.14
C TYR A 408 5.92 24.16 -11.17
N ARG A 409 6.00 23.38 -10.07
CA ARG A 409 5.13 22.27 -9.77
C ARG A 409 4.18 22.67 -8.67
N CYS A 410 2.90 22.49 -8.88
CA CYS A 410 1.83 22.75 -7.92
C CYS A 410 1.05 21.47 -7.64
N ALA A 411 0.40 21.38 -6.48
CA ALA A 411 -0.43 20.25 -6.12
C ALA A 411 -1.73 20.69 -5.44
N VAL A 412 -2.79 19.93 -5.64
CA VAL A 412 -4.06 20.12 -4.94
C VAL A 412 -3.86 19.87 -3.44
N PRO A 413 -4.36 20.73 -2.54
CA PRO A 413 -4.14 20.60 -1.10
C PRO A 413 -4.93 19.48 -0.41
N SER A 414 -5.87 18.87 -1.13
CA SER A 414 -6.74 17.79 -0.63
C SER A 414 -6.09 16.42 -0.83
N SER A 415 -6.46 15.44 -0.02
CA SER A 415 -6.14 14.03 -0.25
C SER A 415 -7.08 13.35 -1.25
N VAL A 416 -8.08 14.06 -1.77
CA VAL A 416 -8.97 13.66 -2.86
C VAL A 416 -9.25 14.85 -3.73
N PHE A 417 -9.27 14.65 -5.04
CA PHE A 417 -9.74 15.57 -6.04
C PHE A 417 -10.99 14.98 -6.68
N ALA A 418 -12.14 15.43 -6.20
CA ALA A 418 -13.42 14.84 -6.55
C ALA A 418 -13.84 15.17 -7.98
N ALA A 419 -14.73 14.34 -8.52
CA ALA A 419 -15.39 14.59 -9.81
C ALA A 419 -16.04 15.98 -9.84
N GLY A 420 -15.73 16.75 -10.88
CA GLY A 420 -16.21 18.14 -11.07
C GLY A 420 -15.46 19.21 -10.27
N GLU A 421 -14.53 18.85 -9.38
CA GLU A 421 -13.77 19.80 -8.58
C GLU A 421 -12.77 20.59 -9.45
N THR A 422 -12.51 21.83 -9.05
CA THR A 422 -11.55 22.73 -9.71
C THR A 422 -10.63 23.31 -8.64
N TYR A 423 -9.34 23.27 -8.92
CA TYR A 423 -8.32 23.93 -8.08
C TYR A 423 -7.48 24.88 -8.93
N GLN A 424 -7.32 26.12 -8.47
CA GLN A 424 -6.54 27.15 -9.15
C GLN A 424 -5.64 27.87 -8.15
N VAL A 425 -4.50 28.36 -8.64
CA VAL A 425 -3.53 29.13 -7.91
C VAL A 425 -3.20 30.42 -8.69
N ASP A 426 -2.87 31.47 -7.94
CA ASP A 426 -2.53 32.80 -8.47
C ASP A 426 -1.05 33.11 -8.21
N PHE A 427 -0.25 33.14 -9.27
CA PHE A 427 1.12 33.68 -9.20
C PHE A 427 1.10 35.19 -9.38
N GLY A 428 1.75 35.94 -8.50
CA GLY A 428 2.04 37.36 -8.76
C GLY A 428 3.16 37.45 -9.78
N VAL A 429 2.90 38.15 -10.89
CA VAL A 429 3.85 38.24 -12.02
C VAL A 429 4.01 39.66 -12.51
N ARG A 430 5.18 39.97 -13.11
CA ARG A 430 5.47 41.20 -13.85
C ARG A 430 5.65 40.90 -15.32
N ILE A 431 4.98 41.67 -16.17
CA ILE A 431 5.16 41.61 -17.64
C ILE A 431 6.38 42.45 -18.00
N THR A 432 7.44 41.85 -18.50
CA THR A 432 8.70 42.51 -18.87
C THR A 432 8.80 42.80 -20.37
N SER A 433 8.18 41.94 -21.19
CA SER A 433 8.11 42.12 -22.64
C SER A 433 6.93 41.38 -23.24
N VAL A 434 6.67 41.57 -24.52
CA VAL A 434 5.62 40.88 -25.29
C VAL A 434 6.19 40.19 -26.52
N GLY A 435 5.43 39.26 -27.09
CA GLY A 435 5.81 38.54 -28.32
C GLY A 435 6.82 37.43 -28.10
N GLY A 436 7.05 37.03 -26.86
CA GLY A 436 7.86 35.86 -26.52
C GLY A 436 7.08 34.54 -26.67
N ALA A 437 7.76 33.43 -26.35
CA ALA A 437 7.11 32.11 -26.35
C ALA A 437 6.00 32.05 -25.29
N ALA A 438 4.88 31.41 -25.63
CA ALA A 438 3.82 31.15 -24.68
C ALA A 438 4.30 30.24 -23.53
N GLY A 439 3.75 30.45 -22.34
CA GLY A 439 3.83 29.49 -21.24
C GLY A 439 2.88 28.32 -21.45
N ALA A 440 2.76 27.47 -20.44
CA ALA A 440 1.79 26.39 -20.43
C ALA A 440 1.42 26.01 -18.99
N VAL A 441 0.22 25.51 -18.83
CA VAL A 441 -0.14 24.67 -17.67
C VAL A 441 -0.28 23.24 -18.20
N SER A 442 0.42 22.28 -17.58
CA SER A 442 0.44 20.90 -18.03
C SER A 442 0.23 19.95 -16.85
N LEU A 443 -0.47 18.86 -17.06
CA LEU A 443 -0.62 17.75 -16.09
C LEU A 443 0.57 16.79 -16.20
N ASN A 444 1.34 16.87 -17.27
CA ASN A 444 2.51 16.05 -17.49
C ASN A 444 3.76 16.78 -17.01
N MET A 445 4.62 16.06 -16.23
CA MET A 445 5.95 16.55 -15.91
C MET A 445 6.72 16.79 -17.21
N PRO A 446 7.54 17.87 -17.30
CA PRO A 446 8.40 18.05 -18.45
C PRO A 446 9.29 16.83 -18.67
N GLY A 447 9.20 16.19 -19.85
CA GLY A 447 9.93 14.97 -20.19
C GLY A 447 9.03 13.85 -20.74
N PRO A 448 9.55 12.62 -20.90
CA PRO A 448 8.83 11.52 -21.54
C PRO A 448 7.85 10.76 -20.61
N TYR A 449 7.51 11.30 -19.46
CA TYR A 449 6.66 10.62 -18.47
C TYR A 449 5.24 11.19 -18.50
N PRO A 450 4.30 10.62 -19.29
CA PRO A 450 2.91 11.04 -19.30
C PRO A 450 2.22 10.70 -17.97
N SER A 451 1.20 11.48 -17.61
CA SER A 451 0.26 11.10 -16.54
C SER A 451 -0.43 9.80 -16.98
N TRP A 452 -0.24 8.73 -16.21
CA TRP A 452 -0.74 7.38 -16.54
C TRP A 452 -2.15 7.10 -16.00
N TRP A 453 -2.71 8.05 -15.27
CA TRP A 453 -4.05 7.97 -14.68
C TRP A 453 -5.11 8.81 -15.42
N ASP A 454 -4.76 9.52 -16.49
CA ASP A 454 -5.67 10.35 -17.24
C ASP A 454 -6.09 9.66 -18.53
N ASP A 455 -7.42 9.55 -18.74
CA ASP A 455 -7.98 8.85 -19.88
C ASP A 455 -8.03 9.71 -21.16
N ASP A 456 -8.16 11.05 -21.03
CA ASP A 456 -8.13 11.99 -22.15
C ASP A 456 -6.95 12.96 -22.05
N ARG A 457 -5.93 12.72 -22.81
CA ARG A 457 -4.69 13.51 -22.82
C ARG A 457 -4.72 14.76 -23.70
N ASP A 458 -5.78 14.97 -24.46
CA ASP A 458 -5.88 16.11 -25.37
C ASP A 458 -6.08 17.42 -24.62
N ASN A 459 -6.51 17.38 -23.37
CA ASN A 459 -6.74 18.52 -22.48
C ASN A 459 -5.69 18.66 -21.36
N ASP A 460 -4.66 17.81 -21.35
CA ASP A 460 -3.57 17.81 -20.38
C ASP A 460 -2.69 19.06 -20.40
N GLU A 461 -2.72 19.83 -21.46
CA GLU A 461 -1.92 21.04 -21.59
C GLU A 461 -2.75 22.18 -22.18
N VAL A 462 -2.62 23.38 -21.58
CA VAL A 462 -3.20 24.63 -22.08
C VAL A 462 -2.14 25.73 -22.12
N ALA A 463 -2.12 26.47 -23.21
CA ALA A 463 -1.18 27.58 -23.38
C ALA A 463 -1.51 28.77 -22.48
N VAL A 464 -0.48 29.36 -21.86
CA VAL A 464 -0.54 30.65 -21.15
C VAL A 464 -0.02 31.73 -22.07
N VAL A 465 -0.90 32.63 -22.50
CA VAL A 465 -0.56 33.74 -23.39
C VAL A 465 -0.52 35.06 -22.64
N VAL A 466 0.35 35.99 -23.11
CA VAL A 466 0.42 37.37 -22.60
C VAL A 466 -0.35 38.30 -23.49
N GLN A 467 -1.27 39.08 -22.93
CA GLN A 467 -2.08 40.08 -23.61
C GLN A 467 -1.83 41.44 -23.03
N ILE A 468 -1.61 42.45 -23.89
CA ILE A 468 -1.42 43.84 -23.47
C ILE A 468 -2.75 44.50 -23.34
N GLN A 469 -2.97 45.10 -22.16
CA GLN A 469 -4.05 46.01 -21.94
C GLN A 469 -3.57 47.41 -22.36
N SER A 470 -4.18 47.96 -23.41
CA SER A 470 -3.91 49.32 -23.92
C SER A 470 -4.45 50.40 -23.00
#